data_27f8698456eb90e4ab9d9c1a57f2d2cc
#
_entry.id   27f8698456eb90e4ab9d9c1a57f2d2cc
#
_cell.length_a   1.000
_cell.length_b   1.000
_cell.length_c   1.000
_cell.angle_alpha   90.00
_cell.angle_beta   90.00
_cell.angle_gamma   90.00
#
_symmetry.space_group_name_H-M   'P 1'
#
loop_
_entity.id
_entity.type
_entity.pdbx_description
1 polymer ?
#
loop_
_entity_poly.entity_id
_entity_poly.type
_entity_poly.pdbx_seq_one_letter_code
_entity_poly.pdbx_strand_id
1 'polypeptide(L)'
;MVTGSGAQNRDEEIMGHKPFLVISDYLTRNGIAVLRCDDRGTAASQGDYASATNEDFAKDTEAALNYLRSRKEINTRKIGIIGHSCGGTIAFDIAAKDPNISFIISLAGAAVRGDSLMLKQVELISKSQGMPDPVWQTMKPSVRHRYSLLQQTDKSSDEIRKEVYADVTRTMSAEQLKDLNTVQQLSAQINFMTSPWYLHFMRYDPTASLKKIKCPVLALNGEKDIQVDADMNLTAIKQHISENGNKNVTIKVYPKLNHLFQTCEKGTLAEYGQLEETINPEVLKDMTEWIKKQQ
;
A
#
# COMPACT_ATOMS: atom_id res chain seq x y z
N MET A 1 -2.85 -5.44 -12.61
CA MET A 1 -1.99 -5.13 -11.45
C MET A 1 -2.38 -3.76 -10.95
N VAL A 2 -2.33 -3.53 -9.63
CA VAL A 2 -2.74 -2.28 -8.95
C VAL A 2 -1.57 -1.76 -8.13
N THR A 3 -1.16 -0.54 -8.40
CA THR A 3 0.01 0.14 -7.83
C THR A 3 -0.17 0.52 -6.36
N GLY A 4 0.92 0.78 -5.67
CA GLY A 4 0.94 1.31 -4.31
C GLY A 4 0.54 2.79 -4.24
N SER A 5 0.75 3.41 -3.08
CA SER A 5 0.46 4.83 -2.85
C SER A 5 1.41 5.74 -3.61
N GLY A 6 0.91 6.91 -4.00
CA GLY A 6 1.62 7.88 -4.84
C GLY A 6 1.15 7.81 -6.29
N ALA A 7 1.41 8.87 -7.06
CA ALA A 7 1.09 8.92 -8.48
C ALA A 7 2.06 8.00 -9.25
N GLN A 8 1.61 6.81 -9.61
CA GLN A 8 2.44 5.75 -10.20
C GLN A 8 2.15 5.56 -11.69
N ASN A 9 3.20 5.37 -12.48
CA ASN A 9 3.05 4.86 -13.83
C ASN A 9 2.80 3.33 -13.79
N ARG A 10 2.43 2.75 -14.92
CA ARG A 10 2.13 1.31 -15.07
C ARG A 10 3.27 0.37 -14.69
N ASP A 11 4.49 0.86 -14.58
CA ASP A 11 5.67 0.12 -14.20
C ASP A 11 5.95 0.19 -12.68
N GLU A 12 5.16 1.03 -11.96
CA GLU A 12 5.38 1.36 -10.55
C GLU A 12 6.83 1.83 -10.34
N GLU A 13 7.25 2.81 -11.16
CA GLU A 13 8.63 3.25 -11.19
C GLU A 13 8.98 4.03 -9.92
N ILE A 14 9.94 3.50 -9.16
CA ILE A 14 10.41 4.09 -7.93
C ILE A 14 11.94 3.96 -7.81
N MET A 15 12.64 5.07 -7.59
CA MET A 15 14.10 5.13 -7.37
C MET A 15 14.91 4.36 -8.42
N GLY A 16 14.48 4.39 -9.69
CA GLY A 16 15.14 3.72 -10.82
C GLY A 16 14.71 2.27 -11.04
N HIS A 17 13.90 1.69 -10.17
CA HIS A 17 13.34 0.35 -10.31
C HIS A 17 11.96 0.40 -10.97
N LYS A 18 11.59 -0.70 -11.66
CA LYS A 18 10.30 -0.89 -12.34
C LYS A 18 9.68 -2.24 -11.93
N PRO A 19 9.22 -2.38 -10.67
CA PRO A 19 8.74 -3.65 -10.16
C PRO A 19 7.66 -4.29 -11.03
N PHE A 20 6.65 -3.52 -11.43
CA PHE A 20 5.55 -4.04 -12.23
C PHE A 20 5.96 -4.43 -13.66
N LEU A 21 6.98 -3.78 -14.22
CA LEU A 21 7.54 -4.22 -15.49
C LEU A 21 8.17 -5.61 -15.35
N VAL A 22 8.99 -5.81 -14.31
CA VAL A 22 9.67 -7.10 -14.05
C VAL A 22 8.65 -8.22 -13.77
N ILE A 23 7.66 -7.96 -12.90
CA ILE A 23 6.59 -8.94 -12.61
C ILE A 23 5.84 -9.29 -13.89
N SER A 24 5.44 -8.29 -14.68
CA SER A 24 4.65 -8.55 -15.91
C SER A 24 5.43 -9.31 -16.96
N ASP A 25 6.73 -9.01 -17.15
CA ASP A 25 7.58 -9.77 -18.08
C ASP A 25 7.70 -11.23 -17.64
N TYR A 26 7.97 -11.46 -16.34
CA TYR A 26 8.12 -12.81 -15.81
C TYR A 26 6.82 -13.63 -15.94
N LEU A 27 5.68 -13.06 -15.59
CA LEU A 27 4.38 -13.72 -15.67
C LEU A 27 4.00 -14.02 -17.13
N THR A 28 4.25 -13.07 -18.05
CA THR A 28 3.91 -13.22 -19.47
C THR A 28 4.74 -14.32 -20.13
N ARG A 29 6.03 -14.40 -19.84
CA ARG A 29 6.92 -15.50 -20.28
C ARG A 29 6.45 -16.85 -19.74
N ASN A 30 5.70 -16.87 -18.67
CA ASN A 30 5.11 -18.08 -18.07
C ASN A 30 3.66 -18.34 -18.49
N GLY A 31 3.15 -17.66 -19.53
CA GLY A 31 1.84 -17.88 -20.13
C GLY A 31 0.68 -17.21 -19.39
N ILE A 32 0.95 -16.20 -18.55
CA ILE A 32 -0.06 -15.45 -17.79
C ILE A 32 -0.14 -14.04 -18.38
N ALA A 33 -1.27 -13.69 -18.98
CA ALA A 33 -1.52 -12.33 -19.48
C ALA A 33 -1.59 -11.32 -18.33
N VAL A 34 -1.02 -10.13 -18.54
CA VAL A 34 -0.98 -9.07 -17.52
C VAL A 34 -1.46 -7.75 -18.10
N LEU A 35 -2.39 -7.10 -17.42
CA LEU A 35 -2.78 -5.71 -17.67
C LEU A 35 -2.21 -4.82 -16.57
N ARG A 36 -1.57 -3.72 -16.99
CA ARG A 36 -1.04 -2.64 -16.15
C ARG A 36 -1.54 -1.31 -16.66
N CYS A 37 -1.92 -0.41 -15.77
CA CYS A 37 -2.39 0.93 -16.11
C CYS A 37 -1.55 1.98 -15.39
N ASP A 38 -1.39 3.15 -16.01
CA ASP A 38 -0.93 4.33 -15.29
C ASP A 38 -2.08 4.83 -14.41
N ASP A 39 -1.78 5.32 -13.22
CA ASP A 39 -2.79 5.93 -12.35
C ASP A 39 -3.42 7.14 -13.03
N ARG A 40 -4.67 7.46 -12.65
CA ARG A 40 -5.36 8.64 -13.16
C ARG A 40 -4.50 9.91 -12.97
N GLY A 41 -4.43 10.76 -13.99
CA GLY A 41 -3.62 11.97 -13.98
C GLY A 41 -2.11 11.75 -14.01
N THR A 42 -1.64 10.51 -14.27
CA THR A 42 -0.22 10.15 -14.29
C THR A 42 0.18 9.59 -15.66
N ALA A 43 1.38 9.90 -16.12
CA ALA A 43 1.96 9.46 -17.38
C ALA A 43 1.00 9.63 -18.56
N ALA A 44 0.45 8.55 -19.16
CA ALA A 44 -0.47 8.61 -20.30
C ALA A 44 -1.95 8.60 -19.89
N SER A 45 -2.28 8.41 -18.62
CA SER A 45 -3.66 8.42 -18.13
C SER A 45 -4.15 9.83 -17.85
N GLN A 46 -5.40 10.10 -18.23
CA GLN A 46 -6.08 11.34 -17.92
C GLN A 46 -6.72 11.31 -16.52
N GLY A 47 -7.19 12.46 -16.05
CA GLY A 47 -7.88 12.61 -14.78
C GLY A 47 -7.11 13.43 -13.76
N ASP A 48 -7.58 13.45 -12.54
CA ASP A 48 -6.95 14.18 -11.43
C ASP A 48 -6.57 13.19 -10.31
N TYR A 49 -5.28 13.07 -10.06
CA TYR A 49 -4.73 12.26 -8.97
C TYR A 49 -4.90 12.96 -7.62
N ALA A 50 -4.74 14.29 -7.58
CA ALA A 50 -4.65 15.03 -6.31
C ALA A 50 -5.95 15.01 -5.49
N SER A 51 -7.10 14.93 -6.16
CA SER A 51 -8.41 14.83 -5.50
C SER A 51 -8.91 13.40 -5.28
N ALA A 52 -8.19 12.38 -5.82
CA ALA A 52 -8.62 11.00 -5.81
C ALA A 52 -8.45 10.34 -4.42
N THR A 53 -9.27 9.33 -4.18
CA THR A 53 -9.19 8.45 -3.01
C THR A 53 -9.03 7.00 -3.46
N ASN A 54 -8.86 6.06 -2.51
CA ASN A 54 -8.84 4.63 -2.83
C ASN A 54 -10.13 4.15 -3.52
N GLU A 55 -11.27 4.78 -3.25
CA GLU A 55 -12.53 4.46 -3.95
C GLU A 55 -12.46 4.80 -5.43
N ASP A 56 -11.77 5.88 -5.80
CA ASP A 56 -11.61 6.27 -7.19
C ASP A 56 -10.62 5.35 -7.91
N PHE A 57 -9.52 4.97 -7.27
CA PHE A 57 -8.60 3.97 -7.81
C PHE A 57 -9.23 2.57 -7.93
N ALA A 58 -10.15 2.22 -7.02
CA ALA A 58 -10.94 1.00 -7.16
C ALA A 58 -11.83 1.04 -8.41
N LYS A 59 -12.51 2.16 -8.70
CA LYS A 59 -13.30 2.34 -9.94
C LYS A 59 -12.43 2.24 -11.20
N ASP A 60 -11.21 2.81 -11.19
CA ASP A 60 -10.27 2.68 -12.31
C ASP A 60 -9.86 1.22 -12.53
N THR A 61 -9.61 0.50 -11.43
CA THR A 61 -9.29 -0.94 -11.49
C THR A 61 -10.48 -1.76 -11.97
N GLU A 62 -11.72 -1.44 -11.58
CA GLU A 62 -12.94 -2.06 -12.09
C GLU A 62 -13.11 -1.81 -13.60
N ALA A 63 -12.78 -0.61 -14.09
CA ALA A 63 -12.77 -0.31 -15.52
C ALA A 63 -11.73 -1.16 -16.28
N ALA A 64 -10.53 -1.32 -15.71
CA ALA A 64 -9.50 -2.20 -16.28
C ALA A 64 -9.92 -3.68 -16.28
N LEU A 65 -10.61 -4.15 -15.25
CA LEU A 65 -11.20 -5.50 -15.21
C LEU A 65 -12.27 -5.68 -16.27
N ASN A 66 -13.14 -4.69 -16.49
CA ASN A 66 -14.16 -4.72 -17.54
C ASN A 66 -13.53 -4.74 -18.94
N TYR A 67 -12.42 -4.01 -19.13
CA TYR A 67 -11.66 -4.11 -20.38
C TYR A 67 -11.12 -5.53 -20.58
N LEU A 68 -10.49 -6.17 -19.59
CA LEU A 68 -10.03 -7.55 -19.69
C LEU A 68 -11.19 -8.51 -20.02
N ARG A 69 -12.34 -8.34 -19.40
CA ARG A 69 -13.54 -9.16 -19.65
C ARG A 69 -14.10 -9.01 -21.06
N SER A 70 -13.85 -7.89 -21.72
CA SER A 70 -14.27 -7.65 -23.10
C SER A 70 -13.36 -8.29 -24.16
N ARG A 71 -12.16 -8.75 -23.75
CA ARG A 71 -11.14 -9.30 -24.65
C ARG A 71 -11.42 -10.77 -24.93
N LYS A 72 -11.50 -11.14 -26.22
CA LYS A 72 -11.81 -12.52 -26.69
C LYS A 72 -10.72 -13.53 -26.35
N GLU A 73 -9.47 -13.06 -26.26
CA GLU A 73 -8.29 -13.88 -25.93
C GLU A 73 -8.14 -14.17 -24.44
N ILE A 74 -8.93 -13.52 -23.58
CA ILE A 74 -8.86 -13.67 -22.14
C ILE A 74 -9.91 -14.65 -21.62
N ASN A 75 -9.47 -15.60 -20.81
CA ASN A 75 -10.38 -16.44 -20.05
C ASN A 75 -10.97 -15.67 -18.87
N THR A 76 -12.18 -15.17 -19.02
CA THR A 76 -12.85 -14.32 -18.02
C THR A 76 -13.09 -14.99 -16.68
N ARG A 77 -13.03 -16.33 -16.62
CA ARG A 77 -13.15 -17.10 -15.37
C ARG A 77 -11.83 -17.24 -14.61
N LYS A 78 -10.73 -16.71 -15.16
CA LYS A 78 -9.37 -16.83 -14.59
C LYS A 78 -8.71 -15.45 -14.44
N ILE A 79 -9.48 -14.42 -14.15
CA ILE A 79 -8.97 -13.07 -13.90
C ILE A 79 -8.74 -12.88 -12.42
N GLY A 80 -7.50 -12.59 -12.04
CA GLY A 80 -7.11 -12.24 -10.66
C GLY A 80 -6.55 -10.81 -10.57
N ILE A 81 -6.34 -10.35 -9.38
CA ILE A 81 -5.76 -9.03 -9.09
C ILE A 81 -4.45 -9.22 -8.31
N ILE A 82 -3.39 -8.56 -8.77
CA ILE A 82 -2.15 -8.39 -8.01
C ILE A 82 -2.09 -6.94 -7.56
N GLY A 83 -2.07 -6.69 -6.26
CA GLY A 83 -1.96 -5.35 -5.69
C GLY A 83 -0.74 -5.21 -4.79
N HIS A 84 0.02 -4.13 -4.96
CA HIS A 84 1.16 -3.81 -4.12
C HIS A 84 0.78 -2.72 -3.09
N SER A 85 1.19 -2.88 -1.83
CA SER A 85 0.98 -1.87 -0.78
C SER A 85 -0.49 -1.43 -0.70
N CYS A 86 -0.81 -0.16 -0.92
CA CYS A 86 -2.17 0.37 -1.01
C CYS A 86 -3.01 -0.35 -2.08
N GLY A 87 -2.39 -0.77 -3.21
CA GLY A 87 -3.05 -1.56 -4.25
C GLY A 87 -3.55 -2.92 -3.75
N GLY A 88 -2.93 -3.49 -2.72
CA GLY A 88 -3.43 -4.68 -2.03
C GLY A 88 -4.76 -4.42 -1.34
N THR A 89 -4.91 -3.28 -0.66
CA THR A 89 -6.17 -2.85 -0.05
C THR A 89 -7.28 -2.68 -1.08
N ILE A 90 -6.95 -2.05 -2.23
CA ILE A 90 -7.88 -1.88 -3.36
C ILE A 90 -8.31 -3.24 -3.91
N ALA A 91 -7.37 -4.20 -4.04
CA ALA A 91 -7.69 -5.55 -4.50
C ALA A 91 -8.66 -6.28 -3.54
N PHE A 92 -8.50 -6.09 -2.22
CA PHE A 92 -9.43 -6.63 -1.23
C PHE A 92 -10.83 -6.03 -1.37
N ASP A 93 -10.94 -4.72 -1.59
CA ASP A 93 -12.22 -4.02 -1.74
C ASP A 93 -13.00 -4.48 -2.97
N ILE A 94 -12.29 -4.68 -4.07
CA ILE A 94 -12.89 -5.17 -5.32
C ILE A 94 -13.35 -6.62 -5.16
N ALA A 95 -12.51 -7.50 -4.64
CA ALA A 95 -12.87 -8.91 -4.48
C ALA A 95 -13.96 -9.13 -3.41
N ALA A 96 -14.12 -8.23 -2.46
CA ALA A 96 -15.24 -8.23 -1.53
C ALA A 96 -16.59 -7.95 -2.18
N LYS A 97 -16.60 -7.28 -3.35
CA LYS A 97 -17.79 -6.86 -4.09
C LYS A 97 -18.02 -7.68 -5.35
N ASP A 98 -16.97 -8.18 -5.99
CA ASP A 98 -17.02 -8.89 -7.26
C ASP A 98 -16.66 -10.38 -7.10
N PRO A 99 -17.67 -11.27 -7.09
CA PRO A 99 -17.46 -12.71 -6.94
C PRO A 99 -16.78 -13.37 -8.16
N ASN A 100 -16.60 -12.64 -9.27
CA ASN A 100 -15.93 -13.14 -10.47
C ASN A 100 -14.40 -12.94 -10.42
N ILE A 101 -13.87 -12.36 -9.36
CA ILE A 101 -12.41 -12.33 -9.14
C ILE A 101 -11.97 -13.73 -8.73
N SER A 102 -11.10 -14.32 -9.54
CA SER A 102 -10.68 -15.72 -9.37
C SER A 102 -9.64 -15.90 -8.27
N PHE A 103 -8.81 -14.87 -8.02
CA PHE A 103 -7.79 -14.89 -6.96
C PHE A 103 -7.25 -13.48 -6.70
N ILE A 104 -6.61 -13.31 -5.55
CA ILE A 104 -5.82 -12.11 -5.21
C ILE A 104 -4.39 -12.52 -4.88
N ILE A 105 -3.43 -11.70 -5.34
CA ILE A 105 -2.07 -11.68 -4.78
C ILE A 105 -1.87 -10.30 -4.13
N SER A 106 -1.63 -10.30 -2.84
CA SER A 106 -1.29 -9.10 -2.06
C SER A 106 0.21 -9.06 -1.83
N LEU A 107 0.88 -8.10 -2.45
CA LEU A 107 2.30 -7.81 -2.28
C LEU A 107 2.45 -6.70 -1.25
N ALA A 108 2.87 -7.03 -0.04
CA ALA A 108 3.00 -6.08 1.08
C ALA A 108 1.73 -5.21 1.27
N GLY A 109 0.53 -5.82 1.11
CA GLY A 109 -0.74 -5.10 1.14
C GLY A 109 -1.15 -4.68 2.55
N ALA A 110 -1.63 -3.44 2.69
CA ALA A 110 -2.14 -2.91 3.94
C ALA A 110 -3.50 -3.56 4.29
N ALA A 111 -3.58 -4.16 5.48
CA ALA A 111 -4.72 -4.96 5.91
C ALA A 111 -5.26 -4.59 7.30
N VAL A 112 -4.75 -3.52 7.87
CA VAL A 112 -5.22 -2.93 9.12
C VAL A 112 -5.64 -1.49 8.91
N ARG A 113 -6.36 -0.90 9.87
CA ARG A 113 -6.80 0.48 9.79
C ARG A 113 -5.62 1.43 9.59
N GLY A 114 -5.78 2.45 8.74
CA GLY A 114 -4.71 3.33 8.28
C GLY A 114 -3.92 4.01 9.39
N ASP A 115 -4.58 4.49 10.46
CA ASP A 115 -3.91 5.10 11.61
C ASP A 115 -3.00 4.11 12.37
N SER A 116 -3.44 2.86 12.48
CA SER A 116 -2.66 1.79 13.13
C SER A 116 -1.45 1.40 12.28
N LEU A 117 -1.64 1.31 10.97
CA LEU A 117 -0.56 1.07 10.02
C LEU A 117 0.50 2.17 10.11
N MET A 118 0.07 3.45 10.03
CA MET A 118 0.99 4.59 10.06
C MET A 118 1.71 4.73 11.39
N LEU A 119 1.06 4.41 12.50
CA LEU A 119 1.72 4.42 13.81
C LEU A 119 2.85 3.38 13.88
N LYS A 120 2.60 2.18 13.31
CA LYS A 120 3.61 1.12 13.23
C LYS A 120 4.74 1.49 12.27
N GLN A 121 4.41 2.06 11.11
CA GLN A 121 5.38 2.54 10.13
C GLN A 121 6.33 3.58 10.73
N VAL A 122 5.79 4.61 11.42
CA VAL A 122 6.61 5.64 12.07
C VAL A 122 7.51 5.01 13.15
N GLU A 123 7.01 4.05 13.91
CA GLU A 123 7.83 3.29 14.87
C GLU A 123 9.01 2.61 14.19
N LEU A 124 8.75 1.84 13.14
CA LEU A 124 9.79 1.06 12.45
C LEU A 124 10.81 1.96 11.76
N ILE A 125 10.36 3.02 11.08
CA ILE A 125 11.25 4.01 10.45
C ILE A 125 12.13 4.70 11.51
N SER A 126 11.54 5.16 12.62
CA SER A 126 12.30 5.83 13.68
C SER A 126 13.35 4.91 14.29
N LYS A 127 13.00 3.65 14.54
CA LYS A 127 13.94 2.64 15.07
C LYS A 127 15.04 2.31 14.07
N SER A 128 14.74 2.22 12.77
CA SER A 128 15.74 1.99 11.73
C SER A 128 16.76 3.14 11.61
N GLN A 129 16.37 4.33 12.05
CA GLN A 129 17.24 5.51 12.15
C GLN A 129 17.98 5.61 13.48
N GLY A 130 17.89 4.59 14.34
CA GLY A 130 18.61 4.51 15.62
C GLY A 130 17.85 5.08 16.82
N MET A 131 16.54 5.38 16.70
CA MET A 131 15.76 5.84 17.86
C MET A 131 15.63 4.75 18.91
N PRO A 132 16.07 4.99 20.18
CA PRO A 132 15.91 4.04 21.27
C PRO A 132 14.43 3.82 21.63
N ASP A 133 14.08 2.61 22.04
CA ASP A 133 12.69 2.27 22.40
C ASP A 133 12.08 3.18 23.48
N PRO A 134 12.78 3.55 24.58
CA PRO A 134 12.22 4.49 25.57
C PRO A 134 11.86 5.86 24.99
N VAL A 135 12.64 6.36 24.02
CA VAL A 135 12.37 7.63 23.32
C VAL A 135 11.11 7.49 22.49
N TRP A 136 10.97 6.41 21.74
CA TRP A 136 9.74 6.12 20.99
C TRP A 136 8.52 6.05 21.90
N GLN A 137 8.60 5.35 23.03
CA GLN A 137 7.47 5.24 23.97
C GLN A 137 7.02 6.62 24.50
N THR A 138 7.95 7.54 24.66
CA THR A 138 7.65 8.94 25.07
C THR A 138 6.97 9.73 23.93
N MET A 139 7.37 9.50 22.68
CA MET A 139 6.83 10.20 21.50
C MET A 139 5.49 9.63 21.01
N LYS A 140 5.28 8.33 21.17
CA LYS A 140 4.12 7.60 20.66
C LYS A 140 2.76 8.23 21.01
N PRO A 141 2.51 8.74 22.25
CA PRO A 141 1.25 9.42 22.56
C PRO A 141 1.00 10.67 21.70
N SER A 142 2.03 11.47 21.42
CA SER A 142 1.90 12.68 20.57
C SER A 142 1.59 12.30 19.11
N VAL A 143 2.23 11.25 18.59
CA VAL A 143 1.92 10.73 17.24
C VAL A 143 0.48 10.23 17.17
N ARG A 144 0.03 9.47 18.17
CA ARG A 144 -1.37 9.01 18.27
C ARG A 144 -2.35 10.17 18.33
N HIS A 145 -2.05 11.20 19.14
CA HIS A 145 -2.89 12.38 19.23
C HIS A 145 -3.03 13.06 17.85
N ARG A 146 -1.92 13.25 17.14
CA ARG A 146 -1.96 13.83 15.78
C ARG A 146 -2.80 12.99 14.82
N TYR A 147 -2.68 11.67 14.86
CA TYR A 147 -3.51 10.79 14.04
C TYR A 147 -4.99 10.82 14.43
N SER A 148 -5.32 11.04 15.71
CA SER A 148 -6.71 11.23 16.13
C SER A 148 -7.34 12.51 15.56
N LEU A 149 -6.54 13.56 15.29
CA LEU A 149 -7.03 14.75 14.59
C LEU A 149 -7.44 14.42 13.14
N LEU A 150 -6.70 13.55 12.45
CA LEU A 150 -7.01 13.12 11.09
C LEU A 150 -8.23 12.20 10.99
N GLN A 151 -8.63 11.59 12.12
CA GLN A 151 -9.81 10.72 12.19
C GLN A 151 -11.14 11.48 12.26
N GLN A 152 -11.12 12.77 12.52
CA GLN A 152 -12.33 13.58 12.66
C GLN A 152 -13.07 13.68 11.33
N THR A 153 -14.33 13.24 11.28
CA THR A 153 -15.17 13.23 10.06
C THR A 153 -16.15 14.38 9.99
N ASP A 154 -16.33 15.08 11.10
CA ASP A 154 -17.21 16.26 11.27
C ASP A 154 -16.53 17.58 10.89
N LYS A 155 -15.23 17.56 10.60
CA LYS A 155 -14.44 18.72 10.22
C LYS A 155 -13.98 18.67 8.77
N SER A 156 -13.89 19.84 8.16
CA SER A 156 -13.28 20.02 6.85
C SER A 156 -11.77 19.76 6.88
N SER A 157 -11.18 19.45 5.71
CA SER A 157 -9.71 19.29 5.60
C SER A 157 -8.94 20.54 6.04
N ASP A 158 -9.50 21.74 5.85
CA ASP A 158 -8.88 22.99 6.27
C ASP A 158 -8.90 23.18 7.79
N GLU A 159 -9.96 22.77 8.47
CA GLU A 159 -10.02 22.79 9.93
C GLU A 159 -9.04 21.79 10.54
N ILE A 160 -9.01 20.57 10.01
CA ILE A 160 -8.03 19.55 10.41
C ILE A 160 -6.59 20.04 10.17
N ARG A 161 -6.33 20.67 9.04
CA ARG A 161 -5.01 21.25 8.71
C ARG A 161 -4.56 22.26 9.76
N LYS A 162 -5.44 23.17 10.16
CA LYS A 162 -5.15 24.17 11.21
C LYS A 162 -4.84 23.51 12.55
N GLU A 163 -5.59 22.48 12.93
CA GLU A 163 -5.37 21.76 14.19
C GLU A 163 -4.05 20.96 14.18
N VAL A 164 -3.76 20.26 13.08
CA VAL A 164 -2.48 19.54 12.93
C VAL A 164 -1.30 20.51 12.93
N TYR A 165 -1.43 21.66 12.26
CA TYR A 165 -0.41 22.69 12.28
C TYR A 165 -0.17 23.22 13.70
N ALA A 166 -1.23 23.52 14.43
CA ALA A 166 -1.13 23.98 15.83
C ALA A 166 -0.52 22.91 16.77
N ASP A 167 -0.87 21.63 16.57
CA ASP A 167 -0.29 20.53 17.35
C ASP A 167 1.21 20.39 17.11
N VAL A 168 1.65 20.40 15.85
CA VAL A 168 3.08 20.26 15.51
C VAL A 168 3.88 21.47 16.01
N THR A 169 3.41 22.68 15.74
CA THR A 169 4.14 23.91 16.06
C THR A 169 4.22 24.19 17.54
N ARG A 170 3.32 23.64 18.35
CA ARG A 170 3.36 23.78 19.83
C ARG A 170 4.66 23.26 20.46
N THR A 171 5.32 22.30 19.81
CA THR A 171 6.57 21.68 20.30
C THR A 171 7.82 22.23 19.61
N MET A 172 7.67 23.14 18.65
CA MET A 172 8.78 23.73 17.92
C MET A 172 9.37 24.95 18.64
N SER A 173 10.67 25.13 18.51
CA SER A 173 11.34 26.34 19.05
C SER A 173 11.02 27.58 18.19
N ALA A 174 11.19 28.76 18.79
CA ALA A 174 11.02 30.02 18.06
C ALA A 174 12.01 30.16 16.88
N GLU A 175 13.16 29.52 16.95
CA GLU A 175 14.17 29.49 15.89
C GLU A 175 13.69 28.62 14.72
N GLN A 176 13.19 27.42 15.00
CA GLN A 176 12.60 26.52 13.97
C GLN A 176 11.43 27.17 13.25
N LEU A 177 10.58 27.93 13.95
CA LEU A 177 9.45 28.64 13.37
C LEU A 177 9.85 29.87 12.53
N LYS A 178 11.08 30.36 12.68
CA LYS A 178 11.64 31.44 11.85
C LYS A 178 12.42 30.93 10.63
N ASP A 179 12.84 29.67 10.65
CA ASP A 179 13.52 29.06 9.50
C ASP A 179 12.51 28.75 8.38
N LEU A 180 12.61 29.49 7.27
CA LEU A 180 11.70 29.38 6.14
C LEU A 180 11.68 27.96 5.53
N ASN A 181 12.83 27.28 5.47
CA ASN A 181 12.91 25.93 4.92
C ASN A 181 12.13 24.94 5.82
N THR A 182 12.32 25.00 7.12
CA THR A 182 11.59 24.20 8.10
C THR A 182 10.08 24.42 7.99
N VAL A 183 9.63 25.68 7.91
CA VAL A 183 8.20 26.01 7.79
C VAL A 183 7.62 25.54 6.46
N GLN A 184 8.37 25.65 5.37
CA GLN A 184 7.92 25.18 4.05
C GLN A 184 7.79 23.66 4.01
N GLN A 185 8.77 22.93 4.52
CA GLN A 185 8.72 21.46 4.63
C GLN A 185 7.56 21.00 5.50
N LEU A 186 7.36 21.63 6.66
CA LEU A 186 6.24 21.34 7.54
C LEU A 186 4.90 21.58 6.83
N SER A 187 4.77 22.70 6.12
CA SER A 187 3.54 23.02 5.40
C SER A 187 3.25 21.99 4.30
N ALA A 188 4.26 21.58 3.55
CA ALA A 188 4.12 20.52 2.52
C ALA A 188 3.69 19.17 3.14
N GLN A 189 4.29 18.78 4.26
CA GLN A 189 3.94 17.57 4.98
C GLN A 189 2.50 17.62 5.50
N ILE A 190 2.08 18.72 6.11
CA ILE A 190 0.72 18.88 6.63
C ILE A 190 -0.30 18.90 5.49
N ASN A 191 0.00 19.55 4.36
CA ASN A 191 -0.85 19.53 3.17
C ASN A 191 -1.03 18.10 2.64
N PHE A 192 0.03 17.30 2.59
CA PHE A 192 -0.06 15.89 2.23
C PHE A 192 -0.92 15.10 3.23
N MET A 193 -0.67 15.25 4.55
CA MET A 193 -1.43 14.55 5.59
C MET A 193 -2.92 14.94 5.63
N THR A 194 -3.30 16.09 5.10
CA THR A 194 -4.68 16.57 5.03
C THR A 194 -5.26 16.53 3.62
N SER A 195 -4.57 15.86 2.68
CA SER A 195 -5.10 15.60 1.35
C SER A 195 -6.30 14.64 1.40
N PRO A 196 -7.20 14.69 0.40
CA PRO A 196 -8.35 13.77 0.34
C PRO A 196 -7.94 12.30 0.45
N TRP A 197 -6.90 11.91 -0.28
CA TRP A 197 -6.38 10.55 -0.25
C TRP A 197 -5.90 10.14 1.16
N TYR A 198 -5.05 10.97 1.79
CA TYR A 198 -4.45 10.62 3.07
C TYR A 198 -5.48 10.56 4.20
N LEU A 199 -6.45 11.50 4.22
CA LEU A 199 -7.55 11.48 5.19
C LEU A 199 -8.43 10.24 5.00
N HIS A 200 -8.76 9.88 3.75
CA HIS A 200 -9.50 8.66 3.45
C HIS A 200 -8.72 7.43 3.93
N PHE A 201 -7.44 7.32 3.57
CA PHE A 201 -6.56 6.21 3.97
C PHE A 201 -6.48 6.06 5.50
N MET A 202 -6.27 7.16 6.24
CA MET A 202 -6.17 7.14 7.70
C MET A 202 -7.43 6.63 8.40
N ARG A 203 -8.59 6.89 7.80
CA ARG A 203 -9.92 6.51 8.33
C ARG A 203 -10.36 5.13 7.89
N TYR A 204 -9.79 4.63 6.81
CA TYR A 204 -10.21 3.38 6.20
C TYR A 204 -9.81 2.16 7.04
N ASP A 205 -10.76 1.24 7.22
CA ASP A 205 -10.57 -0.06 7.87
C ASP A 205 -10.93 -1.19 6.90
N PRO A 206 -9.96 -1.97 6.42
CA PRO A 206 -10.19 -3.03 5.45
C PRO A 206 -10.89 -4.28 6.03
N THR A 207 -11.10 -4.36 7.33
CA THR A 207 -11.67 -5.53 8.02
C THR A 207 -12.99 -5.99 7.38
N ALA A 208 -13.88 -5.04 7.04
CA ALA A 208 -15.19 -5.37 6.46
C ALA A 208 -15.06 -5.98 5.06
N SER A 209 -14.10 -5.53 4.26
CA SER A 209 -13.80 -6.08 2.94
C SER A 209 -13.12 -7.46 3.05
N LEU A 210 -12.10 -7.59 3.88
CA LEU A 210 -11.40 -8.85 4.11
C LEU A 210 -12.37 -10.00 4.50
N LYS A 211 -13.33 -9.73 5.38
CA LYS A 211 -14.35 -10.71 5.79
C LYS A 211 -15.26 -11.19 4.66
N LYS A 212 -15.36 -10.45 3.56
CA LYS A 212 -16.23 -10.80 2.43
C LYS A 212 -15.52 -11.57 1.30
N ILE A 213 -14.18 -11.64 1.32
CA ILE A 213 -13.40 -12.29 0.27
C ILE A 213 -13.67 -13.79 0.24
N LYS A 214 -14.05 -14.30 -0.94
CA LYS A 214 -14.36 -15.72 -1.17
C LYS A 214 -13.30 -16.42 -2.02
N CYS A 215 -12.59 -15.70 -2.88
CA CYS A 215 -11.56 -16.25 -3.75
C CYS A 215 -10.29 -16.63 -2.96
N PRO A 216 -9.42 -17.48 -3.53
CA PRO A 216 -8.09 -17.74 -2.98
C PRO A 216 -7.25 -16.47 -2.88
N VAL A 217 -6.46 -16.36 -1.81
CA VAL A 217 -5.58 -15.23 -1.56
C VAL A 217 -4.15 -15.72 -1.27
N LEU A 218 -3.18 -15.14 -1.99
CA LEU A 218 -1.77 -15.24 -1.67
C LEU A 218 -1.32 -13.88 -1.11
N ALA A 219 -0.89 -13.84 0.14
CA ALA A 219 -0.37 -12.63 0.77
C ALA A 219 1.12 -12.79 1.08
N LEU A 220 1.92 -11.93 0.48
CA LEU A 220 3.37 -11.95 0.53
C LEU A 220 3.89 -10.66 1.18
N ASN A 221 4.95 -10.78 2.00
CA ASN A 221 5.60 -9.61 2.60
C ASN A 221 7.09 -9.87 2.81
N GLY A 222 7.89 -8.81 2.82
CA GLY A 222 9.28 -8.87 3.25
C GLY A 222 9.40 -8.77 4.78
N GLU A 223 10.32 -9.55 5.38
CA GLU A 223 10.62 -9.46 6.81
C GLU A 223 11.19 -8.08 7.21
N LYS A 224 11.92 -7.44 6.27
CA LYS A 224 12.54 -6.12 6.45
C LYS A 224 11.65 -4.96 5.99
N ASP A 225 10.38 -5.23 5.74
CA ASP A 225 9.44 -4.18 5.36
C ASP A 225 9.13 -3.27 6.56
N ILE A 226 9.63 -2.04 6.51
CA ILE A 226 9.38 -1.01 7.53
C ILE A 226 8.22 -0.07 7.17
N GLN A 227 7.57 -0.27 6.02
CA GLN A 227 6.41 0.50 5.60
C GLN A 227 5.11 -0.22 5.94
N VAL A 228 5.01 -1.51 5.62
CA VAL A 228 3.86 -2.37 5.92
C VAL A 228 4.36 -3.58 6.71
N ASP A 229 4.29 -3.50 8.03
CA ASP A 229 4.78 -4.54 8.93
C ASP A 229 4.17 -5.90 8.58
N ALA A 230 5.04 -6.88 8.31
CA ALA A 230 4.63 -8.21 7.83
C ALA A 230 3.73 -8.96 8.83
N ASP A 231 4.12 -8.99 10.10
CA ASP A 231 3.38 -9.72 11.13
C ASP A 231 1.97 -9.15 11.33
N MET A 232 1.88 -7.82 11.47
CA MET A 232 0.63 -7.12 11.67
C MET A 232 -0.35 -7.33 10.52
N ASN A 233 0.11 -7.17 9.28
CA ASN A 233 -0.77 -7.19 8.12
C ASN A 233 -1.11 -8.60 7.64
N LEU A 234 -0.15 -9.51 7.60
CA LEU A 234 -0.42 -10.91 7.21
C LEU A 234 -1.30 -11.63 8.24
N THR A 235 -1.13 -11.33 9.53
CA THR A 235 -2.02 -11.83 10.58
C THR A 235 -3.44 -11.34 10.36
N ALA A 236 -3.64 -10.04 10.11
CA ALA A 236 -4.97 -9.48 9.84
C ALA A 236 -5.62 -10.09 8.59
N ILE A 237 -4.88 -10.23 7.48
CA ILE A 237 -5.36 -10.89 6.25
C ILE A 237 -5.86 -12.29 6.56
N LYS A 238 -5.00 -13.12 7.18
CA LYS A 238 -5.34 -14.52 7.47
C LYS A 238 -6.54 -14.62 8.41
N GLN A 239 -6.53 -13.86 9.50
CA GLN A 239 -7.59 -13.88 10.50
C GLN A 239 -8.92 -13.48 9.86
N HIS A 240 -9.04 -12.27 9.31
CA HIS A 240 -10.32 -11.72 8.87
C HIS A 240 -10.92 -12.46 7.67
N ILE A 241 -10.10 -12.94 6.73
CA ILE A 241 -10.60 -13.75 5.62
C ILE A 241 -11.08 -15.12 6.13
N SER A 242 -10.38 -15.71 7.10
CA SER A 242 -10.75 -17.03 7.64
C SER A 242 -11.98 -16.99 8.56
N GLU A 243 -12.25 -15.86 9.23
CA GLU A 243 -13.43 -15.69 10.11
C GLU A 243 -14.75 -15.95 9.37
N ASN A 244 -14.78 -15.73 8.06
CA ASN A 244 -15.98 -15.99 7.24
C ASN A 244 -15.93 -17.31 6.45
N GLY A 245 -15.08 -18.24 6.88
CA GLY A 245 -14.99 -19.61 6.36
C GLY A 245 -14.11 -19.78 5.12
N ASN A 246 -13.49 -18.74 4.58
CA ASN A 246 -12.53 -18.88 3.50
C ASN A 246 -11.17 -19.37 4.04
N LYS A 247 -10.85 -20.65 3.81
CA LYS A 247 -9.58 -21.26 4.22
C LYS A 247 -8.48 -21.18 3.16
N ASN A 248 -8.77 -20.65 1.98
CA ASN A 248 -7.84 -20.58 0.86
C ASN A 248 -6.95 -19.31 0.95
N VAL A 249 -6.29 -19.12 2.09
CA VAL A 249 -5.37 -18.02 2.35
C VAL A 249 -3.98 -18.57 2.59
N THR A 250 -3.08 -18.29 1.66
CA THR A 250 -1.66 -18.61 1.78
C THR A 250 -0.91 -17.34 2.15
N ILE A 251 -0.11 -17.39 3.20
CA ILE A 251 0.78 -16.30 3.60
C ILE A 251 2.24 -16.75 3.51
N LYS A 252 3.12 -15.86 3.07
CA LYS A 252 4.58 -16.08 3.09
C LYS A 252 5.31 -14.80 3.43
N VAL A 253 6.25 -14.90 4.38
CA VAL A 253 7.23 -13.85 4.71
C VAL A 253 8.56 -14.26 4.10
N TYR A 254 9.20 -13.33 3.41
CA TYR A 254 10.52 -13.53 2.83
C TYR A 254 11.60 -12.93 3.72
N PRO A 255 12.52 -13.74 4.25
CA PRO A 255 13.65 -13.23 5.01
C PRO A 255 14.47 -12.24 4.19
N LYS A 256 14.94 -11.17 4.83
CA LYS A 256 15.84 -10.16 4.24
C LYS A 256 15.25 -9.34 3.09
N LEU A 257 13.95 -9.45 2.76
CA LEU A 257 13.34 -8.61 1.72
C LEU A 257 12.69 -7.37 2.33
N ASN A 258 12.79 -6.24 1.61
CA ASN A 258 12.15 -4.96 1.94
C ASN A 258 10.72 -4.87 1.37
N HIS A 259 10.11 -3.68 1.43
CA HIS A 259 8.77 -3.41 0.91
C HIS A 259 8.63 -3.62 -0.61
N LEU A 260 9.69 -3.42 -1.38
CA LEU A 260 9.72 -3.69 -2.82
C LEU A 260 10.13 -5.13 -3.17
N PHE A 261 10.29 -5.99 -2.16
CA PHE A 261 10.78 -7.36 -2.31
C PHE A 261 12.20 -7.44 -2.88
N GLN A 262 13.04 -6.46 -2.59
CA GLN A 262 14.48 -6.47 -2.86
C GLN A 262 15.22 -7.07 -1.66
N THR A 263 16.29 -7.82 -1.90
CA THR A 263 17.22 -8.28 -0.86
C THR A 263 17.96 -7.09 -0.27
N CYS A 264 17.86 -6.88 1.04
CA CYS A 264 18.38 -5.70 1.72
C CYS A 264 18.97 -6.03 3.09
N GLU A 265 19.67 -5.06 3.69
CA GLU A 265 20.19 -5.16 5.04
C GLU A 265 19.27 -4.50 6.08
N LYS A 266 18.80 -3.27 5.82
CA LYS A 266 18.02 -2.45 6.75
C LYS A 266 16.57 -2.28 6.36
N GLY A 267 16.22 -2.43 5.07
CA GLY A 267 14.88 -2.22 4.54
C GLY A 267 14.46 -0.74 4.48
N THR A 268 15.40 0.18 4.59
CA THR A 268 15.12 1.63 4.55
C THR A 268 14.91 2.13 3.12
N LEU A 269 14.11 3.20 2.98
CA LEU A 269 13.91 3.87 1.69
C LEU A 269 15.23 4.29 1.03
N ALA A 270 16.24 4.66 1.82
CA ALA A 270 17.56 5.06 1.33
C ALA A 270 18.31 3.92 0.64
N GLU A 271 18.00 2.66 0.95
CA GLU A 271 18.62 1.51 0.28
C GLU A 271 18.03 1.23 -1.10
N TYR A 272 16.76 1.53 -1.33
CA TYR A 272 16.02 1.08 -2.52
C TYR A 272 16.75 1.40 -3.82
N GLY A 273 17.14 2.65 -4.05
CA GLY A 273 17.85 3.04 -5.27
C GLY A 273 19.34 2.63 -5.31
N GLN A 274 19.88 2.04 -4.24
CA GLN A 274 21.26 1.57 -4.18
C GLN A 274 21.37 0.05 -4.44
N LEU A 275 20.24 -0.66 -4.35
CA LEU A 275 20.18 -2.09 -4.62
C LEU A 275 20.08 -2.33 -6.13
N GLU A 276 20.78 -3.33 -6.63
CA GLU A 276 20.73 -3.71 -8.05
C GLU A 276 19.44 -4.48 -8.38
N GLU A 277 18.97 -5.28 -7.41
CA GLU A 277 17.79 -6.13 -7.55
C GLU A 277 16.52 -5.30 -7.56
N THR A 278 15.64 -5.49 -8.55
CA THR A 278 14.31 -4.86 -8.58
C THR A 278 13.29 -5.67 -7.81
N ILE A 279 13.25 -6.99 -8.00
CA ILE A 279 12.42 -7.94 -7.25
C ILE A 279 13.16 -9.26 -7.15
N ASN A 280 13.15 -9.86 -5.97
CA ASN A 280 13.77 -11.15 -5.74
C ASN A 280 13.13 -12.25 -6.60
N PRO A 281 13.93 -13.05 -7.35
CA PRO A 281 13.41 -14.10 -8.24
C PRO A 281 12.55 -15.17 -7.55
N GLU A 282 12.76 -15.43 -6.26
CA GLU A 282 11.93 -16.37 -5.51
C GLU A 282 10.47 -15.88 -5.43
N VAL A 283 10.25 -14.59 -5.23
CA VAL A 283 8.91 -13.98 -5.19
C VAL A 283 8.19 -14.17 -6.54
N LEU A 284 8.88 -13.91 -7.64
CA LEU A 284 8.35 -14.08 -8.99
C LEU A 284 7.96 -15.54 -9.27
N LYS A 285 8.82 -16.47 -8.86
CA LYS A 285 8.57 -17.90 -8.99
C LYS A 285 7.35 -18.33 -8.18
N ASP A 286 7.30 -17.96 -6.91
CA ASP A 286 6.20 -18.35 -6.01
C ASP A 286 4.85 -17.84 -6.50
N MET A 287 4.79 -16.58 -6.92
CA MET A 287 3.58 -16.00 -7.51
C MET A 287 3.11 -16.79 -8.73
N THR A 288 4.04 -17.10 -9.63
CA THR A 288 3.75 -17.81 -10.87
C THR A 288 3.26 -19.24 -10.61
N GLU A 289 3.95 -19.97 -9.74
CA GLU A 289 3.58 -21.35 -9.38
C GLU A 289 2.23 -21.37 -8.65
N TRP A 290 1.97 -20.37 -7.80
CA TRP A 290 0.71 -20.28 -7.10
C TRP A 290 -0.45 -19.95 -8.05
N ILE A 291 -0.29 -18.98 -8.98
CA ILE A 291 -1.30 -18.66 -9.99
C ILE A 291 -1.64 -19.91 -10.83
N LYS A 292 -0.64 -20.67 -11.28
CA LYS A 292 -0.85 -21.90 -12.07
C LYS A 292 -1.68 -22.96 -11.33
N LYS A 293 -1.66 -22.96 -10.00
CA LYS A 293 -2.49 -23.87 -9.20
C LYS A 293 -3.95 -23.40 -9.05
N GLN A 294 -4.24 -22.12 -9.36
CA GLN A 294 -5.60 -21.58 -9.37
C GLN A 294 -6.28 -21.73 -10.74
N GLN A 295 -5.59 -22.28 -11.72
CA GLN A 295 -6.07 -22.41 -13.09
C GLN A 295 -6.93 -23.63 -13.36
#